data_7d090cc0a80c295c4da6b8438b00f599
#
_entry.id   7d090cc0a80c295c4da6b8438b00f599
#
_cell.length_a   1.000
_cell.length_b   1.000
_cell.length_c   1.000
_cell.angle_alpha   90.00
_cell.angle_beta   90.00
_cell.angle_gamma   90.00
#
_symmetry.space_group_name_H-M   'P 1'
#
loop_
_entity.id
_entity.type
_entity.pdbx_description
1 polymer ?
#
loop_
_entity_poly.entity_id
_entity_poly.type
_entity_poly.pdbx_seq_one_letter_code
_entity_poly.pdbx_strand_id
1 'polypeptide(L)'
;MEYSFSCIEHVPSIGEEIDNSFALGFKRRGTWWKVESLNKPSGLFDEQMETVLIDIRNFLKSTDLPAWHPPQKTGFYRHIVVRKSFFQDQLLINLVTSSENIEKFDAEAFSQFLQKILGKRLAGFQHTINDNVADRAKIENGSIRLLYGEDKVIEKLIGLSFEISMESFFQTNPKCAERLYNKALDYVFESEIKSNEVIMDLFCGTGTIGQILTTRKSDVKIIGVDIVEEAILDARKNVKRNNISTIEFFAADVGKFLKEFPTYQGKIGTIILDPPRAGIAPKTLLKVIDLGAKNIVYISCNPSTQARDTETLLGAGYILDKLSFVDQFPHTGHIESIAKFRRQ
;
A
#
# COMPACT_ATOMS: atom_id res chain seq x y z
N MET A 1 -0.23 0.58 9.28
CA MET A 1 -1.43 1.14 9.94
C MET A 1 -1.22 2.63 10.13
N GLU A 2 -2.27 3.43 10.01
CA GLU A 2 -2.25 4.86 10.27
C GLU A 2 -3.22 5.17 11.41
N TYR A 3 -2.72 5.85 12.44
CA TYR A 3 -3.50 6.38 13.56
C TYR A 3 -3.48 7.90 13.48
N SER A 4 -4.62 8.53 13.70
CA SER A 4 -4.77 9.99 13.61
C SER A 4 -4.84 10.60 15.00
N PHE A 5 -4.25 11.80 15.13
CA PHE A 5 -4.52 12.67 16.26
C PHE A 5 -5.70 13.60 15.95
N SER A 6 -6.48 13.91 16.97
CA SER A 6 -7.48 14.97 16.90
C SER A 6 -7.75 15.56 18.26
N CYS A 7 -7.98 16.88 18.29
CA CYS A 7 -8.53 17.52 19.47
C CYS A 7 -10.06 17.33 19.60
N ILE A 8 -10.73 16.76 18.57
CA ILE A 8 -12.16 16.41 18.60
C ILE A 8 -12.26 14.89 18.74
N GLU A 9 -12.59 14.44 19.94
CA GLU A 9 -12.69 13.02 20.25
C GLU A 9 -14.16 12.55 20.17
N HIS A 10 -14.37 11.41 19.52
CA HIS A 10 -15.62 10.69 19.57
C HIS A 10 -15.56 9.62 20.66
N VAL A 11 -16.52 9.66 21.59
CA VAL A 11 -16.65 8.66 22.66
C VAL A 11 -17.87 7.80 22.40
N PRO A 12 -17.71 6.55 21.89
CA PRO A 12 -18.83 5.70 21.47
C PRO A 12 -19.82 5.37 22.59
N SER A 13 -19.34 5.22 23.83
CA SER A 13 -20.17 4.84 24.99
C SER A 13 -21.23 5.87 25.34
N ILE A 14 -21.00 7.14 25.02
CA ILE A 14 -21.96 8.22 25.32
C ILE A 14 -22.52 8.87 24.03
N GLY A 15 -21.97 8.50 22.85
CA GLY A 15 -22.38 9.07 21.56
C GLY A 15 -22.00 10.54 21.38
N GLU A 16 -21.21 11.11 22.29
CA GLU A 16 -20.86 12.53 22.35
C GLU A 16 -19.51 12.82 21.71
N GLU A 17 -19.28 14.10 21.46
CA GLU A 17 -18.00 14.68 21.05
C GLU A 17 -17.40 15.41 22.24
N ILE A 18 -16.09 15.27 22.41
CA ILE A 18 -15.33 16.04 23.38
C ILE A 18 -14.37 16.93 22.59
N ASP A 19 -14.57 18.24 22.69
CA ASP A 19 -13.66 19.24 22.15
C ASP A 19 -12.46 19.46 23.10
N ASN A 20 -11.35 19.96 22.56
CA ASN A 20 -10.09 20.18 23.30
C ASN A 20 -9.53 18.90 23.94
N SER A 21 -9.82 17.74 23.35
CA SER A 21 -9.25 16.46 23.75
C SER A 21 -7.86 16.25 23.11
N PHE A 22 -7.21 15.16 23.48
CA PHE A 22 -5.99 14.68 22.85
C PHE A 22 -6.19 13.22 22.45
N ALA A 23 -7.01 13.00 21.41
CA ALA A 23 -7.32 11.68 20.89
C ALA A 23 -6.20 11.15 20.00
N LEU A 24 -5.93 9.84 20.11
CA LEU A 24 -5.08 9.09 19.17
C LEU A 24 -5.74 7.75 18.86
N GLY A 25 -6.08 7.53 17.61
CA GLY A 25 -6.77 6.31 17.19
C GLY A 25 -7.28 6.39 15.76
N PHE A 26 -8.51 5.87 15.54
CA PHE A 26 -9.09 5.81 14.21
C PHE A 26 -10.09 6.93 13.96
N LYS A 27 -10.09 7.46 12.74
CA LYS A 27 -11.14 8.38 12.28
C LYS A 27 -12.46 7.63 12.20
N ARG A 28 -13.50 8.21 12.76
CA ARG A 28 -14.86 7.66 12.67
C ARG A 28 -15.34 7.69 11.22
N ARG A 29 -15.93 6.60 10.77
CA ARG A 29 -16.52 6.51 9.42
C ARG A 29 -17.62 7.59 9.25
N GLY A 30 -17.54 8.35 8.16
CA GLY A 30 -18.49 9.41 7.83
C GLY A 30 -18.20 10.76 8.47
N THR A 31 -17.23 10.84 9.39
CA THR A 31 -16.84 12.10 10.06
C THR A 31 -15.30 12.17 10.13
N TRP A 32 -14.69 12.70 9.08
CA TRP A 32 -13.23 12.71 8.88
C TRP A 32 -12.45 13.51 9.94
N TRP A 33 -13.13 14.34 10.74
CA TRP A 33 -12.52 15.19 11.75
C TRP A 33 -12.55 14.61 13.16
N LYS A 34 -13.36 13.57 13.41
CA LYS A 34 -13.49 12.92 14.71
C LYS A 34 -12.61 11.70 14.81
N VAL A 35 -11.88 11.59 15.90
CA VAL A 35 -11.06 10.43 16.21
C VAL A 35 -11.60 9.72 17.43
N GLU A 36 -11.76 8.41 17.34
CA GLU A 36 -12.01 7.52 18.46
C GLU A 36 -10.64 7.07 19.01
N SER A 37 -10.36 7.42 20.27
CA SER A 37 -9.12 7.00 20.94
C SER A 37 -9.04 5.49 21.07
N LEU A 38 -7.91 4.92 20.66
CA LEU A 38 -7.66 3.50 20.84
C LEU A 38 -7.16 3.23 22.26
N ASN A 39 -8.06 2.73 23.12
CA ASN A 39 -7.76 2.42 24.53
C ASN A 39 -7.55 0.92 24.79
N LYS A 40 -7.66 0.08 23.77
CA LYS A 40 -7.38 -1.35 23.74
C LYS A 40 -7.08 -1.79 22.31
N PRO A 41 -6.40 -2.91 22.10
CA PRO A 41 -6.14 -3.42 20.76
C PRO A 41 -7.43 -3.57 19.94
N SER A 42 -7.35 -3.12 18.68
CA SER A 42 -8.51 -3.12 17.76
C SER A 42 -8.78 -4.49 17.14
N GLY A 43 -7.79 -5.37 17.12
CA GLY A 43 -7.81 -6.62 16.36
C GLY A 43 -7.54 -6.45 14.86
N LEU A 44 -7.23 -5.23 14.40
CA LEU A 44 -6.96 -4.93 12.99
C LEU A 44 -5.46 -4.90 12.66
N PHE A 45 -4.62 -4.75 13.69
CA PHE A 45 -3.17 -4.65 13.52
C PHE A 45 -2.42 -5.42 14.61
N ASP A 46 -1.19 -5.05 14.86
CA ASP A 46 -0.31 -5.67 15.86
C ASP A 46 -0.75 -5.33 17.28
N GLU A 47 -1.18 -6.33 18.03
CA GLU A 47 -1.72 -6.18 19.38
C GLU A 47 -0.73 -5.49 20.35
N GLN A 48 0.56 -5.87 20.27
CA GLN A 48 1.59 -5.28 21.15
C GLN A 48 1.82 -3.81 20.81
N MET A 49 1.85 -3.45 19.51
CA MET A 49 1.95 -2.06 19.10
C MET A 49 0.73 -1.24 19.53
N GLU A 50 -0.48 -1.80 19.36
CA GLU A 50 -1.70 -1.09 19.75
C GLU A 50 -1.82 -0.95 21.27
N THR A 51 -1.28 -1.88 22.05
CA THR A 51 -1.24 -1.77 23.53
C THR A 51 -0.41 -0.56 23.97
N VAL A 52 0.74 -0.29 23.34
CA VAL A 52 1.60 0.84 23.72
C VAL A 52 1.15 2.18 23.14
N LEU A 53 0.11 2.23 22.32
CA LEU A 53 -0.43 3.51 21.82
C LEU A 53 -0.93 4.43 22.92
N ILE A 54 -1.41 3.87 24.04
CA ILE A 54 -1.82 4.65 25.20
C ILE A 54 -0.61 5.38 25.81
N ASP A 55 0.51 4.68 25.93
CA ASP A 55 1.74 5.27 26.48
C ASP A 55 2.32 6.34 25.54
N ILE A 56 2.26 6.08 24.22
CA ILE A 56 2.65 7.06 23.19
C ILE A 56 1.77 8.31 23.29
N ARG A 57 0.44 8.13 23.37
CA ARG A 57 -0.50 9.24 23.55
C ARG A 57 -0.20 10.06 24.79
N ASN A 58 0.04 9.39 25.93
CA ASN A 58 0.31 10.05 27.19
C ASN A 58 1.64 10.82 27.16
N PHE A 59 2.69 10.24 26.58
CA PHE A 59 3.96 10.92 26.39
C PHE A 59 3.80 12.18 25.54
N LEU A 60 3.16 12.07 24.38
CA LEU A 60 2.98 13.22 23.47
C LEU A 60 2.06 14.28 24.07
N LYS A 61 1.05 13.91 24.82
CA LYS A 61 0.17 14.83 25.55
C LYS A 61 0.95 15.62 26.61
N SER A 62 1.96 15.03 27.24
CA SER A 62 2.78 15.72 28.28
C SER A 62 3.73 16.77 27.72
N THR A 63 3.85 16.91 26.40
CA THR A 63 4.66 17.95 25.75
C THR A 63 3.95 19.30 25.65
N ASP A 64 2.67 19.37 26.02
CA ASP A 64 1.80 20.55 25.91
C ASP A 64 1.61 21.08 24.46
N LEU A 65 2.04 20.29 23.45
CA LEU A 65 1.75 20.58 22.05
C LEU A 65 0.38 19.98 21.65
N PRO A 66 -0.47 20.75 20.93
CA PRO A 66 -1.84 20.35 20.67
C PRO A 66 -1.96 19.23 19.63
N ALA A 67 -2.97 18.36 19.78
CA ALA A 67 -3.42 17.51 18.70
C ALA A 67 -4.03 18.34 17.55
N TRP A 68 -4.05 17.79 16.35
CA TRP A 68 -4.60 18.43 15.17
C TRP A 68 -6.10 18.76 15.33
N HIS A 69 -6.49 19.96 14.90
CA HIS A 69 -7.88 20.37 14.78
C HIS A 69 -8.30 20.35 13.30
N PRO A 70 -8.87 19.25 12.77
CA PRO A 70 -9.07 19.07 11.33
C PRO A 70 -9.90 20.19 10.67
N PRO A 71 -11.05 20.63 11.24
CA PRO A 71 -11.83 21.72 10.65
C PRO A 71 -11.10 23.07 10.61
N GLN A 72 -10.34 23.42 11.65
CA GLN A 72 -9.59 24.68 11.73
C GLN A 72 -8.23 24.61 11.05
N LYS A 73 -7.73 23.36 10.79
CA LYS A 73 -6.41 23.11 10.19
C LYS A 73 -5.26 23.67 11.03
N THR A 74 -5.38 23.55 12.33
CA THR A 74 -4.39 24.03 13.33
C THR A 74 -4.02 22.87 14.24
N GLY A 75 -2.91 23.01 14.96
CA GLY A 75 -2.40 21.99 15.89
C GLY A 75 -1.10 21.38 15.40
N PHE A 76 -0.46 20.60 16.24
CA PHE A 76 0.87 20.07 15.99
C PHE A 76 0.85 18.58 15.56
N TYR A 77 0.31 17.68 16.41
CA TYR A 77 0.33 16.25 16.13
C TYR A 77 -0.77 15.86 15.13
N ARG A 78 -0.40 15.22 14.01
CA ARG A 78 -1.34 14.85 12.94
C ARG A 78 -1.56 13.35 12.85
N HIS A 79 -0.50 12.56 12.65
CA HIS A 79 -0.60 11.10 12.49
C HIS A 79 0.58 10.36 13.09
N ILE A 80 0.35 9.11 13.47
CA ILE A 80 1.39 8.08 13.62
C ILE A 80 1.14 7.01 12.56
N VAL A 81 2.13 6.79 11.71
CA VAL A 81 2.12 5.72 10.71
C VAL A 81 3.05 4.61 11.16
N VAL A 82 2.55 3.39 11.17
CA VAL A 82 3.32 2.21 11.56
C VAL A 82 3.34 1.22 10.41
N ARG A 83 4.55 0.83 10.01
CA ARG A 83 4.79 -0.30 9.11
C ARG A 83 5.32 -1.46 9.92
N LYS A 84 4.80 -2.66 9.69
CA LYS A 84 5.28 -3.89 10.31
C LYS A 84 5.85 -4.82 9.25
N SER A 85 7.05 -5.35 9.49
CA SER A 85 7.50 -6.58 8.88
C SER A 85 7.03 -7.75 9.75
N PHE A 86 6.23 -8.63 9.18
CA PHE A 86 5.82 -9.87 9.85
C PHE A 86 6.94 -10.90 9.84
N PHE A 87 7.81 -10.85 8.85
CA PHE A 87 8.97 -11.75 8.78
C PHE A 87 10.02 -11.44 9.85
N GLN A 88 10.35 -10.14 10.05
CA GLN A 88 11.36 -9.73 11.04
C GLN A 88 10.74 -9.45 12.41
N ASP A 89 9.42 -9.36 12.53
CA ASP A 89 8.69 -8.82 13.69
C ASP A 89 9.18 -7.44 14.10
N GLN A 90 9.44 -6.58 13.12
CA GLN A 90 9.96 -5.23 13.31
C GLN A 90 8.98 -4.16 12.83
N LEU A 91 9.10 -2.99 13.43
CA LEU A 91 8.25 -1.83 13.21
C LEU A 91 9.07 -0.64 12.72
N LEU A 92 8.59 0.00 11.66
CA LEU A 92 8.97 1.39 11.34
C LEU A 92 7.86 2.30 11.84
N ILE A 93 8.24 3.38 12.51
CA ILE A 93 7.31 4.38 13.01
C ILE A 93 7.61 5.71 12.35
N ASN A 94 6.58 6.41 11.90
CA ASN A 94 6.67 7.77 11.42
C ASN A 94 5.66 8.64 12.18
N LEU A 95 6.17 9.64 12.90
CA LEU A 95 5.34 10.69 13.49
C LEU A 95 5.20 11.83 12.49
N VAL A 96 3.97 12.19 12.17
CA VAL A 96 3.64 13.29 11.27
C VAL A 96 3.13 14.46 12.10
N THR A 97 3.76 15.62 11.95
CA THR A 97 3.38 16.86 12.65
C THR A 97 3.25 18.02 11.67
N SER A 98 2.70 19.14 12.13
CA SER A 98 2.87 20.43 11.45
C SER A 98 4.23 21.04 11.78
N SER A 99 4.60 22.12 11.10
CA SER A 99 5.79 22.93 11.45
C SER A 99 5.52 23.91 12.60
N GLU A 100 4.27 24.13 12.97
CA GLU A 100 3.87 25.07 14.00
C GLU A 100 4.42 24.67 15.38
N ASN A 101 5.22 25.52 16.02
CA ASN A 101 5.90 25.25 17.30
C ASN A 101 6.85 24.03 17.29
N ILE A 102 7.42 23.66 16.14
CA ILE A 102 8.34 22.54 16.01
C ILE A 102 9.55 22.63 16.95
N GLU A 103 10.00 23.83 17.26
CA GLU A 103 11.11 24.11 18.17
C GLU A 103 10.86 23.68 19.61
N LYS A 104 9.59 23.46 20.00
CA LYS A 104 9.19 22.97 21.32
C LYS A 104 9.15 21.45 21.40
N PHE A 105 9.21 20.75 20.26
CA PHE A 105 9.13 19.30 20.21
C PHE A 105 10.52 18.66 20.36
N ASP A 106 10.73 17.97 21.46
CA ASP A 106 11.93 17.16 21.68
C ASP A 106 11.80 15.79 20.99
N ALA A 107 12.20 15.78 19.71
CA ALA A 107 12.14 14.58 18.88
C ALA A 107 13.11 13.47 19.37
N GLU A 108 14.23 13.85 20.01
CA GLU A 108 15.19 12.90 20.55
C GLU A 108 14.64 12.20 21.81
N ALA A 109 14.02 12.95 22.74
CA ALA A 109 13.36 12.36 23.89
C ALA A 109 12.24 11.39 23.47
N PHE A 110 11.46 11.73 22.42
CA PHE A 110 10.44 10.83 21.91
C PHE A 110 11.06 9.58 21.24
N SER A 111 12.16 9.74 20.51
CA SER A 111 12.90 8.61 19.94
C SER A 111 13.39 7.63 21.02
N GLN A 112 13.98 8.14 22.09
CA GLN A 112 14.45 7.34 23.24
C GLN A 112 13.27 6.64 23.95
N PHE A 113 12.14 7.34 24.09
CA PHE A 113 10.92 6.75 24.64
C PHE A 113 10.44 5.57 23.79
N LEU A 114 10.35 5.71 22.46
CA LEU A 114 9.96 4.63 21.55
C LEU A 114 10.93 3.43 21.64
N GLN A 115 12.24 3.68 21.69
CA GLN A 115 13.25 2.63 21.88
C GLN A 115 13.03 1.87 23.20
N LYS A 116 12.68 2.55 24.26
CA LYS A 116 12.41 1.95 25.57
C LYS A 116 11.18 1.04 25.55
N ILE A 117 10.06 1.48 24.95
CA ILE A 117 8.79 0.75 25.01
C ILE A 117 8.69 -0.37 23.95
N LEU A 118 9.36 -0.22 22.81
CA LEU A 118 9.30 -1.19 21.70
C LEU A 118 10.53 -2.09 21.63
N GLY A 119 11.65 -1.68 22.25
CA GLY A 119 12.89 -2.45 22.29
C GLY A 119 13.37 -2.86 20.90
N LYS A 120 13.72 -4.14 20.75
CA LYS A 120 14.25 -4.69 19.48
C LYS A 120 13.23 -4.70 18.32
N ARG A 121 11.96 -4.48 18.60
CA ARG A 121 10.93 -4.39 17.56
C ARG A 121 10.96 -3.05 16.83
N LEU A 122 11.52 -2.00 17.41
CA LEU A 122 11.69 -0.72 16.71
C LEU A 122 12.88 -0.83 15.74
N ALA A 123 12.60 -0.99 14.46
CA ALA A 123 13.62 -0.96 13.41
C ALA A 123 14.07 0.46 13.09
N GLY A 124 13.13 1.41 13.07
CA GLY A 124 13.43 2.79 12.80
C GLY A 124 12.30 3.75 13.18
N PHE A 125 12.69 5.00 13.42
CA PHE A 125 11.78 6.09 13.70
C PHE A 125 12.07 7.28 12.79
N GLN A 126 11.04 7.75 12.10
CA GLN A 126 11.06 8.92 11.24
C GLN A 126 10.14 10.00 11.81
N HIS A 127 10.54 11.24 11.64
CA HIS A 127 9.69 12.39 11.89
C HIS A 127 9.46 13.14 10.58
N THR A 128 8.19 13.36 10.26
CA THR A 128 7.74 14.04 9.06
C THR A 128 7.04 15.33 9.40
N ILE A 129 7.49 16.43 8.84
CA ILE A 129 6.79 17.70 8.90
C ILE A 129 5.91 17.81 7.65
N ASN A 130 4.61 17.98 7.85
CA ASN A 130 3.63 18.08 6.77
C ASN A 130 2.61 19.18 7.07
N ASP A 131 2.74 20.30 6.36
CA ASP A 131 1.84 21.46 6.49
C ASP A 131 0.73 21.46 5.42
N ASN A 132 0.59 20.37 4.67
CA ASN A 132 -0.47 20.27 3.68
C ASN A 132 -1.84 20.39 4.36
N VAL A 133 -2.71 21.18 3.76
CA VAL A 133 -4.09 21.40 4.22
C VAL A 133 -4.91 20.11 4.24
N ALA A 134 -4.61 19.18 3.33
CA ALA A 134 -5.23 17.86 3.34
C ALA A 134 -4.73 17.05 4.54
N ASP A 135 -5.66 16.55 5.35
CA ASP A 135 -5.37 15.72 6.52
C ASP A 135 -5.01 14.30 6.10
N ARG A 136 -3.79 14.16 5.55
CA ARG A 136 -3.20 12.90 5.07
C ARG A 136 -1.80 12.73 5.65
N ALA A 137 -1.46 11.48 5.96
CA ALA A 137 -0.10 11.13 6.39
C ALA A 137 0.93 11.20 5.24
N LYS A 138 0.48 11.03 3.98
CA LYS A 138 1.35 11.09 2.80
C LYS A 138 1.85 12.52 2.56
N ILE A 139 3.16 12.62 2.33
CA ILE A 139 3.84 13.88 2.09
C ILE A 139 3.75 14.23 0.61
N GLU A 140 3.35 15.46 0.32
CA GLU A 140 3.49 16.04 -1.02
C GLU A 140 4.57 17.13 -1.07
N ASN A 141 4.81 17.83 0.04
CA ASN A 141 5.79 18.93 0.14
C ASN A 141 6.34 19.07 1.58
N GLY A 142 6.75 17.97 2.20
CA GLY A 142 7.24 17.98 3.58
C GLY A 142 8.70 17.55 3.70
N SER A 143 9.26 17.66 4.89
CA SER A 143 10.59 17.14 5.21
C SER A 143 10.48 15.88 6.05
N ILE A 144 11.31 14.87 5.72
CA ILE A 144 11.44 13.63 6.48
C ILE A 144 12.83 13.61 7.13
N ARG A 145 12.87 13.28 8.41
CA ARG A 145 14.11 13.04 9.14
C ARG A 145 14.08 11.64 9.74
N LEU A 146 15.07 10.82 9.40
CA LEU A 146 15.34 9.58 10.14
C LEU A 146 16.03 9.96 11.46
N LEU A 147 15.40 9.62 12.58
CA LEU A 147 15.87 9.95 13.92
C LEU A 147 16.47 8.74 14.63
N TYR A 148 16.10 7.53 14.22
CA TYR A 148 16.64 6.30 14.79
C TYR A 148 16.58 5.15 13.78
N GLY A 149 17.60 4.30 13.77
CA GLY A 149 17.65 3.02 13.07
C GLY A 149 17.57 3.11 11.55
N GLU A 150 16.76 2.23 10.97
CA GLU A 150 16.64 2.03 9.55
C GLU A 150 15.40 2.75 8.98
N ASP A 151 15.45 3.15 7.70
CA ASP A 151 14.31 3.70 6.98
C ASP A 151 13.46 2.62 6.28
N LYS A 152 13.88 1.35 6.37
CA LYS A 152 13.24 0.20 5.72
C LYS A 152 13.26 -1.03 6.61
N VAL A 153 12.29 -1.92 6.34
CA VAL A 153 12.26 -3.29 6.87
C VAL A 153 12.16 -4.29 5.73
N ILE A 154 12.55 -5.54 5.98
CA ILE A 154 12.46 -6.62 5.00
C ILE A 154 11.23 -7.46 5.31
N GLU A 155 10.35 -7.63 4.32
CA GLU A 155 9.25 -8.59 4.37
C GLU A 155 9.52 -9.75 3.42
N LYS A 156 8.98 -10.93 3.76
CA LYS A 156 8.99 -12.10 2.87
C LYS A 156 7.59 -12.42 2.37
N LEU A 157 7.51 -12.72 1.07
CA LEU A 157 6.27 -13.09 0.42
C LEU A 157 6.56 -14.16 -0.64
N ILE A 158 5.96 -15.35 -0.49
CA ILE A 158 6.16 -16.51 -1.39
C ILE A 158 7.67 -16.78 -1.63
N GLY A 159 8.47 -16.74 -0.54
CA GLY A 159 9.91 -17.03 -0.58
C GLY A 159 10.81 -15.88 -1.07
N LEU A 160 10.26 -14.81 -1.60
CA LEU A 160 11.00 -13.63 -2.04
C LEU A 160 11.09 -12.57 -0.93
N SER A 161 12.15 -11.78 -0.96
CA SER A 161 12.42 -10.71 0.01
C SER A 161 12.16 -9.33 -0.60
N PHE A 162 11.41 -8.49 0.09
CA PHE A 162 11.06 -7.13 -0.36
C PHE A 162 11.45 -6.12 0.70
N GLU A 163 12.12 -5.04 0.28
CA GLU A 163 12.29 -3.85 1.12
C GLU A 163 10.99 -3.06 1.16
N ILE A 164 10.58 -2.68 2.37
CA ILE A 164 9.40 -1.86 2.61
C ILE A 164 9.83 -0.61 3.35
N SER A 165 9.66 0.54 2.70
CA SER A 165 9.82 1.87 3.32
C SER A 165 8.47 2.41 3.81
N MET A 166 8.48 3.55 4.49
CA MET A 166 7.22 4.23 4.86
C MET A 166 6.37 4.60 3.65
N GLU A 167 6.99 4.98 2.53
CA GLU A 167 6.31 5.49 1.35
C GLU A 167 5.93 4.39 0.34
N SER A 168 6.61 3.23 0.38
CA SER A 168 6.34 2.16 -0.58
C SER A 168 4.98 1.50 -0.33
N PHE A 169 4.25 1.24 -1.41
CA PHE A 169 3.06 0.39 -1.33
C PHE A 169 3.48 -1.07 -1.13
N PHE A 170 2.93 -1.70 -0.12
CA PHE A 170 3.04 -3.14 0.11
C PHE A 170 1.78 -3.63 0.80
N GLN A 171 1.33 -4.85 0.50
CA GLN A 171 0.14 -5.44 1.10
C GLN A 171 0.31 -5.59 2.62
N THR A 172 -0.60 -4.99 3.37
CA THR A 172 -0.49 -4.89 4.84
C THR A 172 -0.75 -6.20 5.57
N ASN A 173 -1.35 -7.19 4.90
CA ASN A 173 -1.55 -8.55 5.41
C ASN A 173 -0.81 -9.55 4.49
N PRO A 174 0.48 -9.83 4.73
CA PRO A 174 1.28 -10.68 3.85
C PRO A 174 0.72 -12.10 3.70
N LYS A 175 0.16 -12.70 4.77
CA LYS A 175 -0.41 -14.06 4.71
C LYS A 175 -1.62 -14.15 3.78
N CYS A 176 -2.49 -13.16 3.78
CA CYS A 176 -3.61 -13.11 2.83
C CYS A 176 -3.14 -12.69 1.44
N ALA A 177 -2.13 -11.82 1.33
CA ALA A 177 -1.51 -11.46 0.07
C ALA A 177 -0.90 -12.68 -0.65
N GLU A 178 -0.28 -13.60 0.09
CA GLU A 178 0.19 -14.86 -0.50
C GLU A 178 -0.95 -15.69 -1.11
N ARG A 179 -2.11 -15.74 -0.46
CA ARG A 179 -3.30 -16.41 -1.00
C ARG A 179 -3.83 -15.71 -2.25
N LEU A 180 -3.91 -14.37 -2.22
CA LEU A 180 -4.32 -13.52 -3.33
C LEU A 180 -3.44 -13.76 -4.55
N TYR A 181 -2.13 -13.65 -4.37
CA TYR A 181 -1.17 -13.80 -5.46
C TYR A 181 -1.09 -15.24 -5.97
N ASN A 182 -1.09 -16.25 -5.08
CA ASN A 182 -1.12 -17.64 -5.53
C ASN A 182 -2.36 -17.92 -6.39
N LYS A 183 -3.52 -17.36 -6.03
CA LYS A 183 -4.74 -17.52 -6.84
C LYS A 183 -4.63 -16.81 -8.19
N ALA A 184 -4.04 -15.62 -8.24
CA ALA A 184 -3.76 -14.92 -9.49
C ALA A 184 -2.79 -15.71 -10.38
N LEU A 185 -1.74 -16.28 -9.79
CA LEU A 185 -0.78 -17.14 -10.49
C LEU A 185 -1.46 -18.38 -11.07
N ASP A 186 -2.36 -19.02 -10.31
CA ASP A 186 -3.15 -20.14 -10.84
C ASP A 186 -3.85 -19.74 -12.15
N TYR A 187 -4.48 -18.58 -12.16
CA TYR A 187 -5.19 -18.08 -13.35
C TYR A 187 -4.25 -17.75 -14.51
N VAL A 188 -3.07 -17.22 -14.24
CA VAL A 188 -2.04 -16.92 -15.26
C VAL A 188 -1.55 -18.23 -15.91
N PHE A 189 -1.17 -19.22 -15.09
CA PHE A 189 -0.49 -20.44 -15.56
C PHE A 189 -1.45 -21.58 -15.97
N GLU A 190 -2.76 -21.40 -15.87
CA GLU A 190 -3.73 -22.31 -16.51
C GLU A 190 -3.69 -22.25 -18.04
N SER A 191 -3.24 -21.14 -18.60
CA SER A 191 -3.05 -20.99 -20.04
C SER A 191 -1.59 -21.24 -20.41
N GLU A 192 -1.37 -21.93 -21.50
CA GLU A 192 -0.03 -22.13 -22.04
C GLU A 192 0.60 -20.78 -22.42
N ILE A 193 1.80 -20.51 -21.91
CA ILE A 193 2.62 -19.36 -22.26
C ILE A 193 3.68 -19.84 -23.24
N LYS A 194 3.60 -19.36 -24.47
CA LYS A 194 4.56 -19.72 -25.53
C LYS A 194 5.91 -19.10 -25.27
N SER A 195 7.00 -19.71 -25.73
CA SER A 195 8.36 -19.25 -25.51
C SER A 195 8.67 -17.85 -26.08
N ASN A 196 7.91 -17.41 -27.08
CA ASN A 196 8.03 -16.07 -27.69
C ASN A 196 7.05 -15.05 -27.09
N GLU A 197 6.19 -15.44 -26.15
CA GLU A 197 5.26 -14.55 -25.48
C GLU A 197 5.86 -14.00 -24.19
N VAL A 198 5.37 -12.81 -23.80
CA VAL A 198 5.72 -12.16 -22.54
C VAL A 198 4.47 -12.01 -21.68
N ILE A 199 4.66 -12.02 -20.35
CA ILE A 199 3.63 -11.58 -19.40
C ILE A 199 3.88 -10.10 -19.11
N MET A 200 2.83 -9.31 -19.16
CA MET A 200 2.90 -7.89 -18.83
C MET A 200 2.19 -7.62 -17.51
N ASP A 201 2.91 -7.08 -16.53
CA ASP A 201 2.41 -6.66 -15.20
C ASP A 201 2.21 -5.15 -15.26
N LEU A 202 0.95 -4.71 -15.39
CA LEU A 202 0.57 -3.30 -15.52
C LEU A 202 0.09 -2.74 -14.18
N PHE A 203 0.46 -1.50 -13.90
CA PHE A 203 0.34 -0.88 -12.57
C PHE A 203 1.17 -1.65 -11.53
N CYS A 204 2.37 -2.07 -11.94
CA CYS A 204 3.17 -3.06 -11.19
C CYS A 204 3.74 -2.53 -9.88
N GLY A 205 3.71 -1.22 -9.64
CA GLY A 205 4.26 -0.60 -8.43
C GLY A 205 5.71 -1.03 -8.19
N THR A 206 6.00 -1.59 -7.02
CA THR A 206 7.34 -2.12 -6.65
C THR A 206 7.65 -3.49 -7.27
N GLY A 207 6.85 -3.95 -8.26
CA GLY A 207 7.09 -5.16 -9.03
C GLY A 207 6.84 -6.46 -8.27
N THR A 208 6.00 -6.44 -7.25
CA THR A 208 5.77 -7.60 -6.38
C THR A 208 5.17 -8.78 -7.15
N ILE A 209 4.12 -8.56 -7.94
CA ILE A 209 3.42 -9.63 -8.67
C ILE A 209 4.32 -10.21 -9.74
N GLY A 210 4.97 -9.37 -10.55
CA GLY A 210 5.91 -9.80 -11.57
C GLY A 210 7.02 -10.70 -11.01
N GLN A 211 7.59 -10.33 -9.85
CA GLN A 211 8.61 -11.16 -9.21
C GLN A 211 8.05 -12.49 -8.69
N ILE A 212 6.86 -12.49 -8.09
CA ILE A 212 6.22 -13.71 -7.59
C ILE A 212 5.92 -14.70 -8.74
N LEU A 213 5.60 -14.23 -9.95
CA LEU A 213 5.41 -15.11 -11.12
C LEU A 213 6.63 -15.99 -11.39
N THR A 214 7.85 -15.47 -11.19
CA THR A 214 9.09 -16.25 -11.43
C THR A 214 9.27 -17.42 -10.49
N THR A 215 8.60 -17.42 -9.33
CA THR A 215 8.67 -18.56 -8.39
C THR A 215 8.01 -19.81 -8.94
N ARG A 216 7.03 -19.66 -9.86
CA ARG A 216 6.37 -20.79 -10.52
C ARG A 216 6.97 -21.16 -11.88
N LYS A 217 7.50 -20.16 -12.61
CA LYS A 217 8.10 -20.38 -13.93
C LYS A 217 9.22 -19.37 -14.12
N SER A 218 10.46 -19.79 -13.89
CA SER A 218 11.65 -18.93 -13.85
C SER A 218 12.14 -18.46 -15.22
N ASP A 219 11.72 -19.12 -16.31
CA ASP A 219 12.11 -18.85 -17.69
C ASP A 219 11.15 -17.93 -18.46
N VAL A 220 10.04 -17.53 -17.82
CA VAL A 220 9.06 -16.62 -18.45
C VAL A 220 9.60 -15.18 -18.45
N LYS A 221 9.58 -14.55 -19.61
CA LYS A 221 9.88 -13.13 -19.72
C LYS A 221 8.71 -12.30 -19.22
N ILE A 222 8.98 -11.40 -18.27
CA ILE A 222 7.98 -10.53 -17.63
C ILE A 222 8.38 -9.07 -17.87
N ILE A 223 7.37 -8.24 -18.09
CA ILE A 223 7.53 -6.80 -18.27
C ILE A 223 6.61 -6.08 -17.28
N GLY A 224 7.21 -5.40 -16.32
CA GLY A 224 6.48 -4.55 -15.38
C GLY A 224 6.43 -3.10 -15.89
N VAL A 225 5.25 -2.50 -15.86
CA VAL A 225 5.04 -1.10 -16.27
C VAL A 225 4.26 -0.36 -15.21
N ASP A 226 4.83 0.75 -14.76
CA ASP A 226 4.16 1.71 -13.87
C ASP A 226 4.57 3.14 -14.25
N ILE A 227 3.71 4.11 -13.96
CA ILE A 227 4.00 5.51 -14.25
C ILE A 227 4.89 6.16 -13.18
N VAL A 228 4.97 5.57 -11.98
CA VAL A 228 5.72 6.08 -10.84
C VAL A 228 7.16 5.62 -10.91
N GLU A 229 8.06 6.54 -11.23
CA GLU A 229 9.49 6.23 -11.42
C GLU A 229 10.15 5.67 -10.14
N GLU A 230 9.84 6.22 -8.97
CA GLU A 230 10.38 5.74 -7.69
C GLU A 230 9.97 4.28 -7.42
N ALA A 231 8.74 3.90 -7.74
CA ALA A 231 8.26 2.53 -7.59
C ALA A 231 9.04 1.57 -8.51
N ILE A 232 9.33 1.99 -9.73
CA ILE A 232 10.16 1.22 -10.69
C ILE A 232 11.61 1.10 -10.22
N LEU A 233 12.17 2.14 -9.61
CA LEU A 233 13.51 2.06 -9.01
C LEU A 233 13.55 1.02 -7.87
N ASP A 234 12.54 0.99 -7.02
CA ASP A 234 12.44 0.00 -5.96
C ASP A 234 12.17 -1.42 -6.50
N ALA A 235 11.35 -1.56 -7.55
CA ALA A 235 11.16 -2.83 -8.25
C ALA A 235 12.50 -3.40 -8.77
N ARG A 236 13.34 -2.57 -9.38
CA ARG A 236 14.67 -2.96 -9.87
C ARG A 236 15.64 -3.36 -8.74
N LYS A 237 15.55 -2.70 -7.56
CA LYS A 237 16.33 -3.11 -6.37
C LYS A 237 15.88 -4.48 -5.85
N ASN A 238 14.57 -4.70 -5.75
CA ASN A 238 13.99 -5.96 -5.28
C ASN A 238 14.34 -7.13 -6.20
N VAL A 239 14.30 -6.95 -7.52
CA VAL A 239 14.72 -7.97 -8.51
C VAL A 239 16.17 -8.38 -8.32
N LYS A 240 17.09 -7.41 -8.12
CA LYS A 240 18.49 -7.69 -7.82
C LYS A 240 18.66 -8.46 -6.51
N ARG A 241 17.92 -8.06 -5.46
CA ARG A 241 17.92 -8.75 -4.16
C ARG A 241 17.51 -10.22 -4.29
N ASN A 242 16.50 -10.49 -5.11
CA ASN A 242 15.93 -11.81 -5.32
C ASN A 242 16.67 -12.61 -6.43
N ASN A 243 17.76 -12.08 -7.01
CA ASN A 243 18.52 -12.70 -8.09
C ASN A 243 17.66 -13.10 -9.30
N ILE A 244 16.66 -12.29 -9.67
CA ILE A 244 15.79 -12.52 -10.80
C ILE A 244 16.33 -11.79 -12.03
N SER A 245 16.41 -12.47 -13.18
CA SER A 245 16.96 -11.90 -14.42
C SER A 245 15.95 -11.84 -15.57
N THR A 246 14.75 -12.37 -15.39
CA THR A 246 13.74 -12.52 -16.45
C THR A 246 12.68 -11.41 -16.45
N ILE A 247 12.86 -10.37 -15.62
CA ILE A 247 11.95 -9.23 -15.53
C ILE A 247 12.65 -7.95 -15.95
N GLU A 248 11.97 -7.18 -16.79
CA GLU A 248 12.33 -5.81 -17.11
C GLU A 248 11.24 -4.85 -16.60
N PHE A 249 11.64 -3.72 -16.00
CA PHE A 249 10.73 -2.70 -15.47
C PHE A 249 10.86 -1.37 -16.20
N PHE A 250 9.72 -0.77 -16.55
CA PHE A 250 9.65 0.48 -17.30
C PHE A 250 8.78 1.51 -16.55
N ALA A 251 9.34 2.70 -16.32
CA ALA A 251 8.57 3.86 -15.89
C ALA A 251 7.91 4.49 -17.13
N ALA A 252 6.65 4.15 -17.37
CA ALA A 252 5.93 4.58 -18.58
C ALA A 252 4.42 4.65 -18.37
N ASP A 253 3.76 5.52 -19.11
CA ASP A 253 2.31 5.49 -19.27
C ASP A 253 1.89 4.23 -20.03
N VAL A 254 1.06 3.39 -19.43
CA VAL A 254 0.57 2.13 -20.03
C VAL A 254 0.03 2.35 -21.45
N GLY A 255 -0.67 3.45 -21.67
CA GLY A 255 -1.25 3.76 -22.97
C GLY A 255 -0.27 4.26 -24.01
N LYS A 256 0.99 4.50 -23.65
CA LYS A 256 2.05 4.88 -24.59
C LYS A 256 3.09 3.79 -24.75
N PHE A 257 3.06 2.77 -23.89
CA PHE A 257 4.10 1.74 -23.80
C PHE A 257 4.48 1.14 -25.16
N LEU A 258 3.52 0.61 -25.94
CA LEU A 258 3.84 0.00 -27.24
C LEU A 258 4.37 1.00 -28.28
N LYS A 259 3.98 2.28 -28.16
CA LYS A 259 4.51 3.31 -29.04
C LYS A 259 5.99 3.59 -28.74
N GLU A 260 6.35 3.54 -27.45
CA GLU A 260 7.72 3.74 -26.98
C GLU A 260 8.57 2.46 -27.11
N PHE A 261 7.94 1.28 -26.98
CA PHE A 261 8.57 -0.03 -27.03
C PHE A 261 7.91 -0.98 -28.07
N PRO A 262 7.98 -0.68 -29.38
CA PRO A 262 7.28 -1.41 -30.42
C PRO A 262 7.73 -2.87 -30.58
N THR A 263 8.90 -3.23 -30.03
CA THR A 263 9.42 -4.61 -30.04
C THR A 263 8.54 -5.63 -29.33
N TYR A 264 7.62 -5.18 -28.45
CA TYR A 264 6.69 -6.05 -27.73
C TYR A 264 5.33 -6.21 -28.42
N GLN A 265 5.10 -5.48 -29.51
CA GLN A 265 3.85 -5.62 -30.29
C GLN A 265 3.65 -7.06 -30.77
N GLY A 266 2.47 -7.62 -30.51
CA GLY A 266 2.11 -8.99 -30.88
C GLY A 266 2.78 -10.10 -30.07
N LYS A 267 3.57 -9.75 -29.03
CA LYS A 267 4.23 -10.73 -28.16
C LYS A 267 3.60 -10.85 -26.78
N ILE A 268 2.60 -10.05 -26.46
CA ILE A 268 1.95 -10.04 -25.13
C ILE A 268 0.91 -11.16 -25.10
N GLY A 269 1.22 -12.25 -24.38
CA GLY A 269 0.30 -13.40 -24.24
C GLY A 269 -0.70 -13.19 -23.11
N THR A 270 -0.22 -12.67 -21.98
CA THR A 270 -1.03 -12.45 -20.78
C THR A 270 -0.74 -11.07 -20.19
N ILE A 271 -1.78 -10.37 -19.77
CA ILE A 271 -1.68 -9.14 -19.00
C ILE A 271 -2.20 -9.40 -17.57
N ILE A 272 -1.46 -8.90 -16.58
CA ILE A 272 -1.91 -8.79 -15.20
C ILE A 272 -2.22 -7.33 -14.94
N LEU A 273 -3.36 -7.08 -14.29
CA LEU A 273 -3.82 -5.76 -13.90
C LEU A 273 -3.99 -5.73 -12.38
N ASP A 274 -3.34 -4.78 -11.71
CA ASP A 274 -3.58 -4.47 -10.28
C ASP A 274 -3.69 -2.95 -10.11
N PRO A 275 -4.76 -2.32 -10.66
CA PRO A 275 -4.91 -0.89 -10.64
C PRO A 275 -5.32 -0.36 -9.27
N PRO A 276 -5.19 0.95 -9.02
CA PRO A 276 -5.67 1.58 -7.80
C PRO A 276 -7.20 1.45 -7.64
N ARG A 277 -7.70 1.74 -6.44
CA ARG A 277 -9.10 1.58 -6.02
C ARG A 277 -10.15 2.24 -6.95
N ALA A 278 -9.76 3.25 -7.71
CA ALA A 278 -10.63 3.91 -8.71
C ALA A 278 -10.90 3.04 -9.96
N GLY A 279 -10.20 1.92 -10.11
CA GLY A 279 -10.18 1.11 -11.32
C GLY A 279 -9.36 1.74 -12.43
N ILE A 280 -9.54 1.28 -13.66
CA ILE A 280 -8.81 1.77 -14.81
C ILE A 280 -9.62 2.87 -15.51
N ALA A 281 -8.95 3.98 -15.84
CA ALA A 281 -9.61 5.03 -16.63
C ALA A 281 -10.03 4.48 -17.99
N PRO A 282 -11.25 4.80 -18.50
CA PRO A 282 -11.78 4.19 -19.74
C PRO A 282 -10.84 4.29 -20.94
N LYS A 283 -10.20 5.43 -21.12
CA LYS A 283 -9.21 5.64 -22.21
C LYS A 283 -7.97 4.73 -22.06
N THR A 284 -7.53 4.49 -20.82
CA THR A 284 -6.39 3.60 -20.53
C THR A 284 -6.79 2.13 -20.74
N LEU A 285 -8.01 1.75 -20.33
CA LEU A 285 -8.51 0.39 -20.51
C LEU A 285 -8.60 0.01 -21.99
N LEU A 286 -9.08 0.91 -22.86
CA LEU A 286 -9.07 0.69 -24.31
C LEU A 286 -7.66 0.44 -24.83
N LYS A 287 -6.66 1.21 -24.37
CA LYS A 287 -5.26 0.98 -24.76
C LYS A 287 -4.69 -0.34 -24.23
N VAL A 288 -5.12 -0.79 -23.04
CA VAL A 288 -4.79 -2.14 -22.54
C VAL A 288 -5.37 -3.22 -23.46
N ILE A 289 -6.60 -3.04 -23.92
CA ILE A 289 -7.26 -3.94 -24.88
C ILE A 289 -6.51 -3.97 -26.22
N ASP A 290 -6.03 -2.82 -26.70
CA ASP A 290 -5.26 -2.68 -27.94
C ASP A 290 -3.89 -3.39 -27.89
N LEU A 291 -3.37 -3.71 -26.68
CA LEU A 291 -2.19 -4.57 -26.52
C LEU A 291 -2.42 -5.99 -27.06
N GLY A 292 -3.67 -6.41 -27.22
CA GLY A 292 -4.04 -7.63 -27.92
C GLY A 292 -3.75 -8.93 -27.17
N ALA A 293 -3.59 -8.90 -25.85
CA ALA A 293 -3.34 -10.11 -25.05
C ALA A 293 -4.50 -11.10 -25.15
N LYS A 294 -4.16 -12.40 -25.16
CA LYS A 294 -5.16 -13.47 -25.15
C LYS A 294 -5.84 -13.63 -23.81
N ASN A 295 -5.08 -13.41 -22.74
CA ASN A 295 -5.54 -13.56 -21.38
C ASN A 295 -5.30 -12.27 -20.59
N ILE A 296 -6.26 -11.93 -19.72
CA ILE A 296 -6.12 -10.86 -18.74
C ILE A 296 -6.47 -11.43 -17.37
N VAL A 297 -5.59 -11.24 -16.39
CA VAL A 297 -5.86 -11.51 -14.97
C VAL A 297 -5.94 -10.18 -14.27
N TYR A 298 -7.12 -9.83 -13.78
CA TYR A 298 -7.43 -8.55 -13.16
C TYR A 298 -7.64 -8.73 -11.66
N ILE A 299 -6.72 -8.20 -10.85
CA ILE A 299 -6.80 -8.12 -9.39
C ILE A 299 -7.38 -6.76 -9.03
N SER A 300 -8.30 -6.69 -8.07
CA SER A 300 -8.92 -5.43 -7.68
C SER A 300 -9.33 -5.41 -6.21
N CYS A 301 -8.93 -4.36 -5.51
CA CYS A 301 -9.41 -4.06 -4.15
C CYS A 301 -10.82 -3.42 -4.14
N ASN A 302 -11.45 -3.23 -5.30
CA ASN A 302 -12.78 -2.68 -5.44
C ASN A 302 -13.59 -3.42 -6.52
N PRO A 303 -14.35 -4.46 -6.15
CA PRO A 303 -15.14 -5.24 -7.10
C PRO A 303 -16.13 -4.41 -7.95
N SER A 304 -16.61 -3.28 -7.42
CA SER A 304 -17.56 -2.42 -8.16
C SER A 304 -16.89 -1.74 -9.36
N THR A 305 -15.65 -1.26 -9.20
CA THR A 305 -14.89 -0.68 -10.33
C THR A 305 -14.43 -1.75 -11.30
N GLN A 306 -14.08 -2.93 -10.81
CA GLN A 306 -13.77 -4.08 -11.67
C GLN A 306 -14.99 -4.50 -12.50
N ALA A 307 -16.19 -4.53 -11.91
CA ALA A 307 -17.43 -4.83 -12.64
C ALA A 307 -17.68 -3.83 -13.78
N ARG A 308 -17.52 -2.53 -13.53
CA ARG A 308 -17.60 -1.48 -14.56
C ARG A 308 -16.59 -1.73 -15.68
N ASP A 309 -15.35 -2.02 -15.34
CA ASP A 309 -14.27 -2.24 -16.32
C ASP A 309 -14.50 -3.54 -17.11
N THR A 310 -15.15 -4.54 -16.48
CA THR A 310 -15.54 -5.79 -17.11
C THR A 310 -16.49 -5.58 -18.30
N GLU A 311 -17.45 -4.65 -18.20
CA GLU A 311 -18.36 -4.35 -19.32
C GLU A 311 -17.57 -3.93 -20.57
N THR A 312 -16.53 -3.12 -20.42
CA THR A 312 -15.67 -2.68 -21.53
C THR A 312 -14.87 -3.87 -22.11
N LEU A 313 -14.35 -4.75 -21.24
CA LEU A 313 -13.62 -5.96 -21.70
C LEU A 313 -14.55 -6.92 -22.48
N LEU A 314 -15.76 -7.15 -21.98
CA LEU A 314 -16.75 -7.98 -22.67
C LEU A 314 -17.13 -7.39 -24.03
N GLY A 315 -17.34 -6.07 -24.10
CA GLY A 315 -17.61 -5.36 -25.37
C GLY A 315 -16.47 -5.45 -26.38
N ALA A 316 -15.25 -5.71 -25.92
CA ALA A 316 -14.05 -5.88 -26.75
C ALA A 316 -13.75 -7.35 -27.13
N GLY A 317 -14.69 -8.28 -26.89
CA GLY A 317 -14.57 -9.68 -27.25
C GLY A 317 -13.84 -10.57 -26.26
N TYR A 318 -13.65 -10.11 -25.02
CA TYR A 318 -13.22 -10.98 -23.94
C TYR A 318 -14.44 -11.66 -23.29
N ILE A 319 -14.24 -12.84 -22.74
CA ILE A 319 -15.21 -13.52 -21.86
C ILE A 319 -14.64 -13.59 -20.45
N LEU A 320 -15.49 -13.38 -19.45
CA LEU A 320 -15.15 -13.65 -18.04
C LEU A 320 -15.12 -15.17 -17.85
N ASP A 321 -13.93 -15.72 -17.70
CA ASP A 321 -13.71 -17.17 -17.56
C ASP A 321 -13.82 -17.61 -16.10
N LYS A 322 -13.22 -16.86 -15.19
CA LYS A 322 -13.20 -17.17 -13.75
C LYS A 322 -13.26 -15.91 -12.89
N LEU A 323 -13.83 -16.06 -11.70
CA LEU A 323 -13.88 -15.03 -10.67
C LEU A 323 -13.63 -15.68 -9.31
N SER A 324 -12.78 -15.04 -8.49
CA SER A 324 -12.52 -15.43 -7.10
C SER A 324 -12.46 -14.21 -6.22
N PHE A 325 -12.69 -14.41 -4.92
CA PHE A 325 -12.59 -13.38 -3.90
C PHE A 325 -11.63 -13.85 -2.80
N VAL A 326 -10.89 -12.89 -2.25
CA VAL A 326 -9.96 -13.10 -1.12
C VAL A 326 -10.23 -12.06 -0.05
N ASP A 327 -10.49 -12.50 1.17
CA ASP A 327 -10.62 -11.63 2.33
C ASP A 327 -9.22 -11.19 2.79
N GLN A 328 -8.72 -10.12 2.16
CA GLN A 328 -7.41 -9.52 2.45
C GLN A 328 -7.41 -8.74 3.77
N PHE A 329 -8.58 -8.21 4.14
CA PHE A 329 -8.74 -7.31 5.28
C PHE A 329 -9.86 -7.81 6.22
N PRO A 330 -9.63 -8.93 6.95
CA PRO A 330 -10.61 -9.47 7.90
C PRO A 330 -11.10 -8.40 8.87
N HIS A 331 -12.37 -8.50 9.28
CA HIS A 331 -13.07 -7.52 10.12
C HIS A 331 -13.38 -6.18 9.45
N THR A 332 -13.18 -6.06 8.15
CA THR A 332 -13.58 -4.87 7.37
C THR A 332 -14.57 -5.24 6.27
N GLY A 333 -15.18 -4.25 5.63
CA GLY A 333 -16.03 -4.46 4.45
C GLY A 333 -15.25 -4.52 3.12
N HIS A 334 -13.92 -4.63 3.17
CA HIS A 334 -13.07 -4.67 1.99
C HIS A 334 -12.75 -6.10 1.58
N ILE A 335 -12.86 -6.38 0.30
CA ILE A 335 -12.55 -7.67 -0.30
C ILE A 335 -11.73 -7.46 -1.57
N GLU A 336 -10.78 -8.34 -1.81
CA GLU A 336 -10.06 -8.41 -3.08
C GLU A 336 -10.78 -9.36 -4.03
N SER A 337 -10.87 -9.00 -5.30
CA SER A 337 -11.40 -9.84 -6.37
C SER A 337 -10.33 -10.13 -7.43
N ILE A 338 -10.38 -11.33 -7.99
CA ILE A 338 -9.49 -11.76 -9.06
C ILE A 338 -10.36 -12.28 -10.18
N ALA A 339 -10.33 -11.63 -11.34
CA ALA A 339 -11.06 -12.03 -12.53
C ALA A 339 -10.08 -12.48 -13.61
N LYS A 340 -10.37 -13.61 -14.25
CA LYS A 340 -9.68 -14.08 -15.46
C LYS A 340 -10.55 -13.85 -16.67
N PHE A 341 -10.00 -13.16 -17.66
CA PHE A 341 -10.64 -12.95 -18.95
C PHE A 341 -9.82 -13.65 -20.03
N ARG A 342 -10.52 -14.20 -21.02
CA ARG A 342 -9.95 -14.84 -22.20
C ARG A 342 -10.57 -14.22 -23.44
N ARG A 343 -9.75 -13.90 -24.43
CA ARG A 343 -10.23 -13.40 -25.74
C ARG A 343 -10.85 -14.55 -26.53
N GLN A 344 -12.00 -14.32 -27.16
CA GLN A 344 -12.64 -15.26 -28.05
C GLN A 344 -11.87 -15.42 -29.36
#